data_39e6bcdaa173c4c19fb3fcc21345c129
#
_entry.id   39e6bcdaa173c4c19fb3fcc21345c129
#
_cell.length_a   1.000
_cell.length_b   1.000
_cell.length_c   1.000
_cell.angle_alpha   90.00
_cell.angle_beta   90.00
_cell.angle_gamma   90.00
#
_symmetry.space_group_name_H-M   'P 1'
#
loop_
_entity.id
_entity.type
_entity.pdbx_description
1 polymer ?
#
loop_
_entity_poly.entity_id
_entity_poly.type
_entity_poly.pdbx_seq_one_letter_code
_entity_poly.pdbx_strand_id
1 'polypeptide(L)'
;MKTLCLYYTRTNKTKEIMENIAKIIGADVAEYTDGKDRSGFPGYVGACFASVNNTISKVSIKGEINLKKYDRVIIGMPVWVEGPCAIGRALIKKYSSVMPSEVYYVVTHMGDKHDYTSKIKAMDKLLGRPSAGQVSIRTKENDYIKESSAFAETLV
;
A
#
# COMPACT_ATOMS: atom_id res chain seq x y z
N MET A 1 -5.26 -17.03 11.58
CA MET A 1 -5.43 -16.31 10.29
C MET A 1 -4.05 -15.95 9.75
N LYS A 2 -3.73 -16.35 8.52
CA LYS A 2 -2.44 -16.04 7.91
C LYS A 2 -2.53 -14.72 7.15
N THR A 3 -1.75 -13.73 7.57
CA THR A 3 -1.76 -12.36 7.01
C THR A 3 -0.47 -12.04 6.29
N LEU A 4 -0.56 -11.32 5.16
CA LEU A 4 0.57 -10.77 4.42
C LEU A 4 0.46 -9.26 4.36
N CYS A 5 1.52 -8.57 4.76
CA CYS A 5 1.72 -7.14 4.55
C CYS A 5 2.53 -6.91 3.27
N LEU A 6 1.88 -6.36 2.26
CA LEU A 6 2.52 -5.94 1.01
C LEU A 6 2.77 -4.44 1.04
N TYR A 7 3.94 -3.97 0.65
CA TYR A 7 4.20 -2.54 0.54
C TYR A 7 5.02 -2.16 -0.70
N TYR A 8 4.77 -0.94 -1.17
CA TYR A 8 5.70 -0.18 -1.99
C TYR A 8 6.15 1.05 -1.21
N THR A 9 7.42 1.40 -1.30
CA THR A 9 7.96 2.57 -0.63
C THR A 9 8.94 3.31 -1.53
N ARG A 10 8.92 4.65 -1.49
CA ARG A 10 9.91 5.51 -2.16
C ARG A 10 10.96 6.06 -1.18
N THR A 11 10.54 6.35 0.04
CA THR A 11 11.35 7.03 1.07
C THR A 11 11.43 6.24 2.38
N ASN A 12 11.16 4.95 2.35
CA ASN A 12 11.11 4.02 3.49
C ASN A 12 9.98 4.24 4.51
N LYS A 13 9.22 5.33 4.47
CA LYS A 13 8.16 5.57 5.46
C LYS A 13 7.02 4.54 5.40
N THR A 14 6.55 4.21 4.20
CA THR A 14 5.55 3.15 4.05
C THR A 14 6.08 1.81 4.53
N LYS A 15 7.36 1.51 4.26
CA LYS A 15 8.03 0.30 4.75
C LYS A 15 7.99 0.22 6.28
N GLU A 16 8.46 1.27 6.97
CA GLU A 16 8.49 1.33 8.44
C GLU A 16 7.10 1.08 9.05
N ILE A 17 6.07 1.70 8.49
CA ILE A 17 4.67 1.52 8.90
C ILE A 17 4.22 0.08 8.71
N MET A 18 4.46 -0.50 7.54
CA MET A 18 4.00 -1.85 7.24
C MET A 18 4.74 -2.93 8.02
N GLU A 19 6.04 -2.74 8.29
CA GLU A 19 6.83 -3.61 9.17
C GLU A 19 6.35 -3.52 10.62
N ASN A 20 5.97 -2.33 11.10
CA ASN A 20 5.40 -2.16 12.44
C ASN A 20 4.04 -2.88 12.57
N ILE A 21 3.14 -2.71 11.60
CA ILE A 21 1.86 -3.41 11.56
C ILE A 21 2.10 -4.93 11.56
N ALA A 22 2.96 -5.41 10.67
CA ALA A 22 3.25 -6.84 10.54
C ALA A 22 3.80 -7.44 11.84
N LYS A 23 4.69 -6.72 12.53
CA LYS A 23 5.24 -7.14 13.83
C LYS A 23 4.16 -7.31 14.90
N ILE A 24 3.20 -6.38 14.94
CA ILE A 24 2.13 -6.41 15.96
C ILE A 24 1.17 -7.58 15.72
N ILE A 25 0.79 -7.83 14.47
CA ILE A 25 -0.20 -8.88 14.13
C ILE A 25 0.42 -10.23 13.75
N GLY A 26 1.75 -10.36 13.77
CA GLY A 26 2.44 -11.59 13.38
C GLY A 26 2.30 -11.94 11.90
N ALA A 27 2.37 -10.95 11.01
CA ALA A 27 2.20 -11.13 9.57
C ALA A 27 3.52 -11.32 8.82
N ASP A 28 3.46 -12.02 7.69
CA ASP A 28 4.55 -12.03 6.71
C ASP A 28 4.63 -10.65 6.01
N VAL A 29 5.84 -10.27 5.54
CA VAL A 29 6.06 -8.99 4.86
C VAL A 29 6.71 -9.22 3.51
N ALA A 30 6.25 -8.52 2.47
CA ALA A 30 6.90 -8.49 1.18
C ALA A 30 6.76 -7.13 0.48
N GLU A 31 7.77 -6.76 -0.28
CA GLU A 31 7.75 -5.55 -1.11
C GLU A 31 7.22 -5.87 -2.51
N TYR A 32 6.43 -4.96 -3.06
CA TYR A 32 6.09 -4.98 -4.48
C TYR A 32 6.70 -3.77 -5.19
N THR A 33 7.02 -3.90 -6.46
CA THR A 33 7.75 -2.88 -7.22
C THR A 33 7.49 -3.01 -8.72
N ASP A 34 7.73 -1.93 -9.45
CA ASP A 34 7.83 -1.96 -10.91
C ASP A 34 9.29 -2.03 -11.40
N GLY A 35 10.25 -2.20 -10.48
CA GLY A 35 11.68 -2.33 -10.77
C GLY A 35 12.41 -1.02 -11.07
N LYS A 36 11.74 0.13 -10.95
CA LYS A 36 12.35 1.45 -11.19
C LYS A 36 12.79 2.09 -9.87
N ASP A 37 14.00 2.64 -9.85
CA ASP A 37 14.44 3.51 -8.78
C ASP A 37 13.75 4.87 -8.89
N ARG A 38 13.01 5.25 -7.84
CA ARG A 38 12.31 6.54 -7.72
C ARG A 38 12.80 7.37 -6.55
N SER A 39 14.01 7.09 -6.07
CA SER A 39 14.66 7.92 -5.05
C SER A 39 15.07 9.29 -5.62
N GLY A 40 15.19 10.28 -4.74
CA GLY A 40 15.62 11.63 -5.13
C GLY A 40 14.60 12.41 -5.98
N PHE A 41 15.04 13.58 -6.46
CA PHE A 41 14.18 14.51 -7.22
C PHE A 41 13.76 13.95 -8.59
N PRO A 42 14.65 13.35 -9.42
CA PRO A 42 14.24 12.73 -10.68
C PRO A 42 13.23 11.62 -10.50
N GLY A 43 13.38 10.82 -9.42
CA GLY A 43 12.43 9.77 -9.07
C GLY A 43 11.07 10.31 -8.66
N TYR A 44 11.02 11.46 -7.98
CA TYR A 44 9.77 12.15 -7.63
C TYR A 44 9.01 12.60 -8.88
N VAL A 45 9.70 13.24 -9.83
CA VAL A 45 9.10 13.67 -11.10
C VAL A 45 8.54 12.47 -11.87
N GLY A 46 9.31 11.38 -11.96
CA GLY A 46 8.84 10.13 -12.57
C GLY A 46 7.63 9.52 -11.89
N ALA A 47 7.54 9.60 -10.56
CA ALA A 47 6.39 9.14 -9.79
C ALA A 47 5.13 9.97 -10.09
N CYS A 48 5.25 11.30 -10.14
CA CYS A 48 4.16 12.20 -10.49
C CYS A 48 3.66 11.92 -11.92
N PHE A 49 4.56 11.79 -12.88
CA PHE A 49 4.22 11.49 -14.27
C PHE A 49 3.50 10.13 -14.40
N ALA A 50 4.00 9.10 -13.77
CA ALA A 50 3.36 7.77 -13.77
C ALA A 50 1.97 7.81 -13.13
N SER A 51 1.80 8.59 -12.06
CA SER A 51 0.51 8.75 -11.38
C SER A 51 -0.54 9.40 -12.27
N VAL A 52 -0.16 10.47 -13.00
CA VAL A 52 -1.08 11.20 -13.90
C VAL A 52 -1.44 10.36 -15.12
N ASN A 53 -0.45 9.70 -15.74
CA ASN A 53 -0.65 8.99 -17.00
C ASN A 53 -1.01 7.50 -16.82
N ASN A 54 -1.03 7.01 -15.61
CA ASN A 54 -1.32 5.58 -15.28
C ASN A 54 -0.47 4.58 -16.08
N THR A 55 0.82 4.89 -16.28
CA THR A 55 1.72 4.21 -17.23
C THR A 55 2.47 3.00 -16.66
N ILE A 56 2.14 2.54 -15.46
CA ILE A 56 2.78 1.37 -14.86
C ILE A 56 2.29 0.11 -15.56
N SER A 57 3.18 -0.49 -16.36
CA SER A 57 2.89 -1.71 -17.12
C SER A 57 3.37 -3.01 -16.44
N LYS A 58 4.35 -2.89 -15.56
CA LYS A 58 4.97 -4.06 -14.90
C LYS A 58 5.04 -3.83 -13.39
N VAL A 59 4.38 -4.68 -12.65
CA VAL A 59 4.49 -4.75 -11.20
C VAL A 59 4.69 -6.22 -10.80
N SER A 60 5.54 -6.46 -9.81
CA SER A 60 5.78 -7.78 -9.25
C SER A 60 5.96 -7.70 -7.74
N ILE A 61 5.63 -8.78 -7.05
CA ILE A 61 5.93 -8.96 -5.62
C ILE A 61 7.32 -9.61 -5.56
N LYS A 62 8.21 -9.05 -4.74
CA LYS A 62 9.54 -9.62 -4.52
C LYS A 62 9.44 -10.94 -3.76
N GLY A 63 10.19 -11.94 -4.20
CA GLY A 63 10.19 -13.28 -3.63
C GLY A 63 9.11 -14.20 -4.22
N GLU A 64 9.10 -15.44 -3.77
CA GLU A 64 8.13 -16.48 -4.19
C GLU A 64 6.88 -16.44 -3.31
N ILE A 65 6.04 -15.42 -3.48
CA ILE A 65 4.81 -15.24 -2.71
C ILE A 65 3.62 -15.83 -3.46
N ASN A 66 2.94 -16.76 -2.81
CA ASN A 66 1.66 -17.29 -3.28
C ASN A 66 0.52 -16.67 -2.45
N LEU A 67 -0.18 -15.69 -3.01
CA LEU A 67 -1.28 -14.97 -2.35
C LEU A 67 -2.42 -15.88 -1.88
N LYS A 68 -2.65 -17.00 -2.56
CA LYS A 68 -3.70 -17.96 -2.20
C LYS A 68 -3.45 -18.68 -0.86
N LYS A 69 -2.25 -18.56 -0.30
CA LYS A 69 -1.91 -19.13 1.02
C LYS A 69 -2.25 -18.22 2.19
N TYR A 70 -2.77 -17.02 1.91
CA TYR A 70 -3.11 -16.01 2.92
C TYR A 70 -4.62 -15.83 3.01
N ASP A 71 -5.10 -15.58 4.22
CA ASP A 71 -6.50 -15.28 4.52
C ASP A 71 -6.76 -13.78 4.42
N ARG A 72 -5.72 -12.97 4.69
CA ARG A 72 -5.74 -11.51 4.71
C ARG A 72 -4.53 -10.92 4.01
N VAL A 73 -4.71 -9.83 3.26
CA VAL A 73 -3.64 -9.01 2.71
C VAL A 73 -3.85 -7.56 3.12
N ILE A 74 -2.79 -6.92 3.61
CA ILE A 74 -2.75 -5.50 3.91
C ILE A 74 -1.80 -4.85 2.90
N ILE A 75 -2.28 -3.87 2.14
CA ILE A 75 -1.52 -3.25 1.05
C ILE A 75 -1.14 -1.83 1.44
N GLY A 76 0.15 -1.60 1.70
CA GLY A 76 0.72 -0.30 2.00
C GLY A 76 1.22 0.41 0.75
N MET A 77 0.84 1.70 0.58
CA MET A 77 1.24 2.50 -0.56
C MET A 77 1.28 3.99 -0.25
N PRO A 78 2.23 4.74 -0.82
CA PRO A 78 2.24 6.19 -0.69
C PRO A 78 1.19 6.85 -1.58
N VAL A 79 0.79 8.07 -1.21
CA VAL A 79 0.05 8.99 -2.08
C VAL A 79 1.02 9.66 -3.04
N TRP A 80 0.70 9.60 -4.32
CA TRP A 80 1.37 10.35 -5.37
C TRP A 80 0.37 11.31 -6.01
N VAL A 81 0.72 12.59 -6.05
CA VAL A 81 -0.16 13.68 -6.46
C VAL A 81 -1.35 13.78 -5.49
N GLU A 82 -2.50 13.24 -5.79
CA GLU A 82 -3.68 13.32 -4.93
C GLU A 82 -4.37 11.97 -4.68
N GLY A 83 -3.63 10.87 -4.81
CA GLY A 83 -4.21 9.54 -4.61
C GLY A 83 -3.19 8.44 -4.43
N PRO A 84 -3.66 7.21 -4.21
CA PRO A 84 -2.80 6.05 -4.12
C PRO A 84 -1.87 5.91 -5.32
N CYS A 85 -0.62 5.55 -5.09
CA CYS A 85 0.40 5.51 -6.13
C CYS A 85 0.02 4.55 -7.28
N ALA A 86 0.51 4.88 -8.48
CA ALA A 86 0.21 4.09 -9.67
C ALA A 86 0.68 2.63 -9.55
N ILE A 87 1.78 2.36 -8.84
CA ILE A 87 2.30 1.00 -8.61
C ILE A 87 1.33 0.19 -7.73
N GLY A 88 0.75 0.79 -6.68
CA GLY A 88 -0.25 0.15 -5.83
C GLY A 88 -1.52 -0.17 -6.61
N ARG A 89 -1.99 0.74 -7.45
CA ARG A 89 -3.14 0.50 -8.34
C ARG A 89 -2.87 -0.64 -9.32
N ALA A 90 -1.68 -0.68 -9.91
CA ALA A 90 -1.27 -1.74 -10.82
C ALA A 90 -1.18 -3.10 -10.13
N LEU A 91 -0.69 -3.15 -8.88
CA LEU A 91 -0.67 -4.37 -8.07
C LEU A 91 -2.09 -4.93 -7.91
N ILE A 92 -3.02 -4.09 -7.44
CA ILE A 92 -4.39 -4.52 -7.20
C ILE A 92 -5.02 -5.03 -8.49
N LYS A 93 -4.90 -4.29 -9.58
CA LYS A 93 -5.43 -4.68 -10.90
C LYS A 93 -4.88 -6.03 -11.36
N LYS A 94 -3.55 -6.24 -11.20
CA LYS A 94 -2.90 -7.47 -11.67
C LYS A 94 -3.27 -8.71 -10.86
N TYR A 95 -3.40 -8.57 -9.55
CA TYR A 95 -3.56 -9.68 -8.62
C TYR A 95 -4.96 -9.82 -8.03
N SER A 96 -5.94 -8.99 -8.44
CA SER A 96 -7.31 -8.97 -7.88
C SER A 96 -7.97 -10.35 -7.81
N SER A 97 -7.80 -11.17 -8.84
CA SER A 97 -8.42 -12.50 -8.94
C SER A 97 -7.84 -13.55 -7.98
N VAL A 98 -6.65 -13.29 -7.42
CA VAL A 98 -5.95 -14.22 -6.52
C VAL A 98 -5.76 -13.65 -5.11
N MET A 99 -6.21 -12.42 -4.86
CA MET A 99 -6.19 -11.83 -3.53
C MET A 99 -7.23 -12.50 -2.62
N PRO A 100 -6.90 -12.71 -1.34
CA PRO A 100 -7.83 -13.26 -0.35
C PRO A 100 -9.06 -12.36 -0.16
N SER A 101 -10.09 -12.88 0.50
CA SER A 101 -11.34 -12.14 0.76
C SER A 101 -11.12 -10.86 1.58
N GLU A 102 -10.21 -10.90 2.55
CA GLU A 102 -9.89 -9.75 3.38
C GLU A 102 -8.71 -8.96 2.81
N VAL A 103 -9.00 -7.79 2.24
CA VAL A 103 -8.01 -6.83 1.74
C VAL A 103 -8.17 -5.52 2.48
N TYR A 104 -7.07 -5.02 3.05
CA TYR A 104 -6.98 -3.72 3.72
C TYR A 104 -6.02 -2.81 2.97
N TYR A 105 -6.27 -1.50 3.02
CA TYR A 105 -5.37 -0.50 2.46
C TYR A 105 -4.76 0.38 3.56
N VAL A 106 -3.45 0.57 3.50
CA VAL A 106 -2.70 1.53 4.31
C VAL A 106 -2.09 2.56 3.35
N VAL A 107 -2.61 3.77 3.39
CA VAL A 107 -2.18 4.86 2.51
C VAL A 107 -1.35 5.84 3.31
N THR A 108 -0.12 6.12 2.86
CA THR A 108 0.80 7.03 3.53
C THR A 108 0.95 8.33 2.76
N HIS A 109 0.97 9.47 3.45
CA HIS A 109 1.06 10.79 2.82
C HIS A 109 1.82 11.80 3.68
N MET A 110 2.34 12.86 3.05
CA MET A 110 3.03 13.96 3.73
C MET A 110 2.19 15.24 3.78
N GLY A 111 1.18 15.36 2.94
CA GLY A 111 0.34 16.55 2.83
C GLY A 111 -0.59 16.77 4.01
N ASP A 112 -1.19 17.97 4.08
CA ASP A 112 -2.13 18.34 5.13
C ASP A 112 -3.54 17.76 4.93
N LYS A 113 -3.84 17.24 3.75
CA LYS A 113 -5.08 16.51 3.47
C LYS A 113 -5.05 15.18 4.20
N HIS A 114 -6.08 14.91 4.97
CA HIS A 114 -6.20 13.68 5.77
C HIS A 114 -7.21 12.68 5.21
N ASP A 115 -8.13 13.14 4.37
CA ASP A 115 -9.18 12.29 3.82
C ASP A 115 -8.91 11.93 2.36
N TYR A 116 -8.48 10.70 2.16
CA TYR A 116 -8.33 10.07 0.85
C TYR A 116 -9.38 9.00 0.58
N THR A 117 -10.44 8.95 1.37
CA THR A 117 -11.45 7.87 1.34
C THR A 117 -12.03 7.66 -0.06
N SER A 118 -12.40 8.74 -0.76
CA SER A 118 -12.95 8.64 -2.13
C SER A 118 -11.96 8.05 -3.13
N LYS A 119 -10.68 8.41 -3.00
CA LYS A 119 -9.60 7.90 -3.87
C LYS A 119 -9.24 6.46 -3.54
N ILE A 120 -9.31 6.10 -2.26
CA ILE A 120 -9.09 4.72 -1.81
C ILE A 120 -10.26 3.82 -2.25
N LYS A 121 -11.50 4.29 -2.14
CA LYS A 121 -12.66 3.56 -2.65
C LYS A 121 -12.61 3.29 -4.16
N ALA A 122 -11.95 4.15 -4.93
CA ALA A 122 -11.72 3.89 -6.35
C ALA A 122 -10.87 2.63 -6.60
N MET A 123 -10.07 2.20 -5.63
CA MET A 123 -9.30 0.95 -5.70
C MET A 123 -10.19 -0.28 -5.56
N ASP A 124 -11.31 -0.19 -4.88
CA ASP A 124 -12.30 -1.28 -4.79
C ASP A 124 -12.84 -1.69 -6.16
N LYS A 125 -12.92 -0.73 -7.10
CA LYS A 125 -13.26 -1.03 -8.49
C LYS A 125 -12.19 -1.89 -9.18
N LEU A 126 -10.91 -1.65 -8.88
CA LEU A 126 -9.80 -2.46 -9.40
C LEU A 126 -9.77 -3.84 -8.75
N LEU A 127 -10.09 -3.91 -7.46
CA LEU A 127 -10.19 -5.15 -6.70
C LEU A 127 -11.42 -6.00 -7.13
N GLY A 128 -12.46 -5.35 -7.65
CA GLY A 128 -13.72 -5.99 -8.04
C GLY A 128 -14.68 -6.28 -6.88
N ARG A 129 -14.37 -5.75 -5.69
CA ARG A 129 -15.18 -5.86 -4.46
C ARG A 129 -14.78 -4.81 -3.45
N PRO A 130 -15.61 -4.54 -2.41
CA PRO A 130 -15.21 -3.71 -1.29
C PRO A 130 -13.98 -4.27 -0.55
N SER A 131 -13.07 -3.39 -0.15
CA SER A 131 -12.02 -3.71 0.82
C SER A 131 -12.61 -3.90 2.21
N ALA A 132 -11.95 -4.68 3.05
CA ALA A 132 -12.36 -4.92 4.44
C ALA A 132 -12.15 -3.69 5.35
N GLY A 133 -11.22 -2.80 4.97
CA GLY A 133 -10.97 -1.56 5.69
C GLY A 133 -9.77 -0.81 5.14
N GLN A 134 -9.56 0.39 5.69
CA GLN A 134 -8.51 1.27 5.25
C GLN A 134 -8.06 2.23 6.35
N VAL A 135 -6.83 2.71 6.24
CA VAL A 135 -6.29 3.80 7.06
C VAL A 135 -5.42 4.72 6.21
N SER A 136 -5.48 6.01 6.51
CA SER A 136 -4.63 7.04 5.92
C SER A 136 -3.72 7.60 7.00
N ILE A 137 -2.40 7.46 6.84
CA ILE A 137 -1.39 7.80 7.84
C ILE A 137 -0.50 8.93 7.32
N ARG A 138 -0.44 10.04 8.06
CA ARG A 138 0.44 11.16 7.74
C ARG A 138 1.84 10.92 8.27
N THR A 139 2.84 11.00 7.39
CA THR A 139 4.25 10.66 7.73
C THR A 139 5.13 11.88 8.00
N LYS A 140 4.56 13.09 8.00
CA LYS A 140 5.30 14.34 8.28
C LYS A 140 5.62 14.52 9.76
N GLU A 141 4.80 13.96 10.65
CA GLU A 141 4.93 14.03 12.10
C GLU A 141 5.48 12.69 12.65
N ASN A 142 6.03 12.74 13.86
CA ASN A 142 6.68 11.55 14.45
C ASN A 142 5.69 10.48 14.95
N ASP A 143 4.38 10.74 14.90
CA ASP A 143 3.35 9.87 15.47
C ASP A 143 2.85 8.77 14.53
N TYR A 144 3.35 8.70 13.28
CA TYR A 144 2.87 7.73 12.28
C TYR A 144 3.05 6.26 12.72
N ILE A 145 4.05 5.96 13.53
CA ILE A 145 4.21 4.61 14.10
C ILE A 145 3.10 4.32 15.12
N LYS A 146 2.73 5.28 15.94
CA LYS A 146 1.60 5.15 16.89
C LYS A 146 0.28 4.94 16.16
N GLU A 147 0.02 5.70 15.08
CA GLU A 147 -1.17 5.52 14.24
C GLU A 147 -1.20 4.13 13.59
N SER A 148 -0.05 3.66 13.10
CA SER A 148 0.05 2.31 12.52
C SER A 148 -0.17 1.21 13.57
N SER A 149 0.27 1.43 14.81
CA SER A 149 0.01 0.49 15.92
C SER A 149 -1.47 0.46 16.27
N ALA A 150 -2.12 1.61 16.40
CA ALA A 150 -3.55 1.69 16.67
C ALA A 150 -4.38 0.98 15.57
N PHE A 151 -4.00 1.14 14.30
CA PHE A 151 -4.63 0.39 13.22
C PHE A 151 -4.40 -1.12 13.35
N ALA A 152 -3.16 -1.56 13.62
CA ALA A 152 -2.83 -2.96 13.77
C ALA A 152 -3.63 -3.63 14.91
N GLU A 153 -3.83 -2.93 16.04
CA GLU A 153 -4.63 -3.40 17.17
C GLU A 153 -6.10 -3.66 16.80
N THR A 154 -6.65 -2.99 15.81
CA THR A 154 -8.00 -3.27 15.30
C THR A 154 -8.11 -4.58 14.52
N LEU A 155 -6.97 -5.17 14.16
CA LEU A 155 -6.88 -6.37 13.30
C LEU A 155 -6.55 -7.67 14.08
N VAL A 156 -6.30 -7.54 15.38
CA VAL A 156 -5.95 -8.68 16.26
C VAL A 156 -7.18 -9.47 16.69
#